data_636d22079e14d34c7deb14a340dbf689
#
_entry.id   636d22079e14d34c7deb14a340dbf689
#
_cell.length_a   1.000
_cell.length_b   1.000
_cell.length_c   1.000
_cell.angle_alpha   90.00
_cell.angle_beta   90.00
_cell.angle_gamma   90.00
#
_symmetry.space_group_name_H-M   'P 1'
#
loop_
_entity.id
_entity.type
_entity.pdbx_description
1 polymer ?
#
loop_
_entity_poly.entity_id
_entity_poly.type
_entity_poly.pdbx_seq_one_letter_code
_entity_poly.pdbx_strand_id
1 'polypeptide(L)'
;MKVGKIGKVISIILVVAALLGGCAAKKTANSSVDKSSTEEFVKLKYYTFGPTSACENGETEVYAKLNELIKKKINAEVDFEMIEWGNYSQKMSMIMASREEFDLMFTAPWLNKYSQNVNKGALLPLDDLLPKYAPEYYAQIPESWWNCAKVNGKIYGAINQQVFARQSFAMLRNDFAEKAGFDLSQVKKFTDIEKYWDAIYSAGVDPKKYDYMGQYGISLDIIEQTLGWENIGESQSPGDIVYNDPEAKVFNQYTAPEFKEILEMFRRCNQKGYTSDDNVIADAKPQEYSAAYFAGCYKPGSTVSGFSKAYNTDVTVIPFATPFLTTNNVIATMTGISSTSKNPERAAMLINLLNTDAEIYNTLCYGIEGRDYTKNTDGLISLIDGAPYRPGNDWAYGNQFNAYQKEGNDPEAWKKQDEFNRSAEESVILGFSFDSTPVTTEIANCSAVVSEYLRSFLYGVRDLDTDYNQFLEKMENAGMNKIIEEKQKQIDAYLKK
;
A
#
# COMPACT_ATOMS: atom_id res chain seq x y z
N MET A 1 82.18 14.59 -1.21
CA MET A 1 82.90 13.47 -1.85
C MET A 1 82.00 12.71 -2.78
N LYS A 2 82.32 12.77 -4.08
CA LYS A 2 82.10 11.82 -5.20
C LYS A 2 80.69 11.28 -5.41
N VAL A 3 79.97 11.70 -6.46
CA VAL A 3 80.12 11.49 -7.91
C VAL A 3 79.51 10.14 -8.40
N GLY A 4 78.63 10.24 -9.33
CA GLY A 4 78.50 9.51 -10.58
C GLY A 4 77.02 9.30 -10.95
N LYS A 5 76.39 10.01 -11.83
CA LYS A 5 76.42 10.18 -13.26
C LYS A 5 75.88 8.97 -14.07
N ILE A 6 74.84 9.32 -14.86
CA ILE A 6 74.58 9.02 -16.28
C ILE A 6 73.76 7.73 -16.53
N GLY A 7 72.70 7.69 -17.35
CA GLY A 7 72.47 8.31 -18.64
C GLY A 7 71.07 8.13 -19.18
N LYS A 8 70.77 8.99 -20.07
CA LYS A 8 69.57 9.15 -20.94
C LYS A 8 69.46 8.00 -21.97
N VAL A 9 68.24 7.64 -22.39
CA VAL A 9 67.88 7.59 -23.82
C VAL A 9 66.41 7.92 -24.01
N ILE A 10 66.16 8.84 -24.89
CA ILE A 10 64.92 9.34 -25.45
C ILE A 10 64.54 8.43 -26.66
N SER A 11 63.26 8.14 -26.81
CA SER A 11 62.71 7.88 -28.17
C SER A 11 61.25 8.28 -28.19
N ILE A 12 61.01 9.30 -29.00
CA ILE A 12 59.74 9.83 -29.50
C ILE A 12 59.35 9.01 -30.74
N ILE A 13 58.10 8.61 -30.89
CA ILE A 13 57.40 8.49 -32.19
C ILE A 13 55.88 8.57 -32.02
N LEU A 14 55.35 9.66 -32.47
CA LEU A 14 54.21 9.97 -33.39
C LEU A 14 52.83 9.40 -33.13
N VAL A 15 51.97 10.40 -32.99
CA VAL A 15 50.50 10.46 -33.14
C VAL A 15 50.07 10.04 -34.54
N VAL A 16 49.02 9.21 -34.63
CA VAL A 16 48.05 9.26 -35.75
C VAL A 16 46.63 9.18 -35.18
N ALA A 17 45.87 10.24 -35.41
CA ALA A 17 44.44 10.31 -35.16
C ALA A 17 43.70 9.56 -36.28
N ALA A 18 42.75 8.73 -35.90
CA ALA A 18 41.69 8.28 -36.79
C ALA A 18 40.35 8.36 -36.05
N LEU A 19 39.56 9.38 -36.38
CA LEU A 19 38.14 9.49 -36.11
C LEU A 19 37.40 8.43 -36.94
N LEU A 20 36.74 7.50 -36.31
CA LEU A 20 35.62 6.76 -36.90
C LEU A 20 34.58 6.50 -35.79
N GLY A 21 33.36 7.00 -36.03
CA GLY A 21 32.22 6.83 -35.17
C GLY A 21 31.85 5.36 -35.00
N GLY A 22 31.51 5.01 -33.78
CA GLY A 22 31.00 3.71 -33.40
C GLY A 22 29.88 3.88 -32.42
N CYS A 23 28.68 3.53 -32.84
CA CYS A 23 27.48 3.42 -32.02
C CYS A 23 27.79 2.71 -30.72
N ALA A 24 27.50 3.37 -29.59
CA ALA A 24 27.49 2.73 -28.30
C ALA A 24 26.26 1.79 -28.25
N ALA A 25 26.47 0.53 -28.55
CA ALA A 25 25.53 -0.51 -28.17
C ALA A 25 25.45 -0.58 -26.65
N LYS A 26 24.30 -0.29 -26.10
CA LYS A 26 23.97 -0.61 -24.70
C LYS A 26 24.23 -2.10 -24.49
N LYS A 27 25.27 -2.45 -23.76
CA LYS A 27 25.42 -3.80 -23.21
C LYS A 27 24.30 -3.98 -22.20
N THR A 28 23.26 -4.71 -22.57
CA THR A 28 22.39 -5.40 -21.63
C THR A 28 23.28 -6.27 -20.76
N ALA A 29 23.37 -5.95 -19.49
CA ALA A 29 24.01 -6.80 -18.50
C ALA A 29 23.14 -8.07 -18.40
N ASN A 30 23.52 -9.13 -19.08
CA ASN A 30 23.08 -10.48 -18.75
C ASN A 30 23.68 -10.80 -17.40
N SER A 31 22.93 -10.60 -16.31
CA SER A 31 23.26 -11.13 -15.00
C SER A 31 23.09 -12.66 -15.07
N SER A 32 24.19 -13.36 -15.27
CA SER A 32 24.20 -14.82 -15.12
C SER A 32 23.99 -15.12 -13.64
N VAL A 33 22.76 -15.49 -13.27
CA VAL A 33 22.48 -16.16 -12.00
C VAL A 33 23.48 -17.31 -11.87
N ASP A 34 24.12 -17.41 -10.72
CA ASP A 34 25.13 -18.43 -10.42
C ASP A 34 24.49 -19.83 -10.67
N LYS A 35 24.91 -20.50 -11.74
CA LYS A 35 24.33 -21.77 -12.17
C LYS A 35 24.39 -22.85 -11.09
N SER A 36 25.35 -22.76 -10.15
CA SER A 36 25.48 -23.73 -9.07
C SER A 36 24.29 -23.72 -8.10
N SER A 37 23.62 -22.58 -7.94
CA SER A 37 22.48 -22.43 -7.03
C SER A 37 21.15 -22.99 -7.55
N THR A 38 21.07 -23.41 -8.83
CA THR A 38 19.85 -24.00 -9.44
C THR A 38 20.00 -25.46 -9.84
N GLU A 39 21.14 -26.10 -9.58
CA GLU A 39 21.39 -27.49 -9.95
C GLU A 39 20.49 -28.47 -9.19
N GLU A 40 20.25 -28.24 -7.90
CA GLU A 40 19.38 -29.06 -7.10
C GLU A 40 17.92 -28.58 -7.18
N PHE A 41 16.98 -29.53 -7.35
CA PHE A 41 15.56 -29.26 -7.31
C PHE A 41 15.11 -29.02 -5.85
N VAL A 42 14.32 -27.97 -5.62
CA VAL A 42 13.78 -27.64 -4.29
C VAL A 42 12.26 -27.43 -4.33
N LYS A 43 11.63 -27.67 -3.19
CA LYS A 43 10.25 -27.27 -2.94
C LYS A 43 10.25 -26.13 -1.95
N LEU A 44 9.61 -25.02 -2.34
CA LEU A 44 9.40 -23.84 -1.48
C LEU A 44 7.98 -23.90 -0.91
N LYS A 45 7.79 -23.38 0.29
CA LYS A 45 6.49 -23.16 0.89
C LYS A 45 6.22 -21.68 1.08
N TYR A 46 5.10 -21.19 0.52
CA TYR A 46 4.73 -19.78 0.55
C TYR A 46 3.34 -19.60 1.17
N TYR A 47 3.31 -18.99 2.36
CA TYR A 47 2.07 -18.59 3.03
C TYR A 47 1.58 -17.23 2.55
N THR A 48 0.38 -17.21 1.98
CA THR A 48 -0.32 -16.01 1.52
C THR A 48 -1.73 -15.94 2.10
N PHE A 49 -2.47 -14.90 1.79
CA PHE A 49 -3.85 -14.73 2.26
C PHE A 49 -4.78 -14.45 1.09
N GLY A 50 -6.07 -14.71 1.30
CA GLY A 50 -7.11 -14.42 0.31
C GLY A 50 -8.43 -15.08 0.65
N PRO A 51 -9.43 -14.91 -0.24
CA PRO A 51 -10.71 -15.58 -0.12
C PRO A 51 -10.56 -17.05 -0.55
N THR A 52 -10.26 -17.94 0.38
CA THR A 52 -10.03 -19.36 0.10
C THR A 52 -11.19 -19.99 -0.66
N SER A 53 -12.44 -19.66 -0.30
CA SER A 53 -13.64 -20.17 -0.96
C SER A 53 -13.78 -19.75 -2.44
N ALA A 54 -13.15 -18.65 -2.84
CA ALA A 54 -13.15 -18.20 -4.24
C ALA A 54 -12.07 -18.85 -5.10
N CYS A 55 -11.21 -19.70 -4.50
CA CYS A 55 -10.06 -20.32 -5.17
C CYS A 55 -10.02 -21.84 -5.06
N GLU A 56 -10.67 -22.46 -4.07
CA GLU A 56 -10.55 -23.89 -3.73
C GLU A 56 -10.86 -24.86 -4.89
N ASN A 57 -11.71 -24.47 -5.83
CA ASN A 57 -12.08 -25.31 -6.97
C ASN A 57 -11.16 -25.12 -8.19
N GLY A 58 -10.25 -24.15 -8.17
CA GLY A 58 -9.39 -23.79 -9.31
C GLY A 58 -7.91 -23.71 -9.01
N GLU A 59 -7.53 -23.63 -7.74
CA GLU A 59 -6.14 -23.43 -7.31
C GLU A 59 -5.21 -24.55 -7.75
N THR A 60 -5.65 -25.81 -7.68
CA THR A 60 -4.81 -26.98 -8.02
C THR A 60 -4.27 -26.88 -9.46
N GLU A 61 -5.12 -26.53 -10.44
CA GLU A 61 -4.69 -26.41 -11.84
C GLU A 61 -3.83 -25.17 -12.05
N VAL A 62 -4.17 -24.04 -11.38
CA VAL A 62 -3.37 -22.82 -11.44
C VAL A 62 -1.99 -23.05 -10.86
N TYR A 63 -1.89 -23.68 -9.69
CA TYR A 63 -0.60 -23.94 -9.05
C TYR A 63 0.22 -24.96 -9.83
N ALA A 64 -0.42 -25.96 -10.46
CA ALA A 64 0.28 -26.89 -11.36
C ALA A 64 0.93 -26.16 -12.56
N LYS A 65 0.16 -25.27 -13.23
CA LYS A 65 0.68 -24.45 -14.33
C LYS A 65 1.78 -23.49 -13.85
N LEU A 66 1.59 -22.85 -12.72
CA LEU A 66 2.54 -21.93 -12.13
C LEU A 66 3.86 -22.64 -11.79
N ASN A 67 3.79 -23.83 -11.21
CA ASN A 67 4.94 -24.65 -10.89
C ASN A 67 5.69 -25.15 -12.14
N GLU A 68 5.00 -25.42 -13.24
CA GLU A 68 5.65 -25.71 -14.52
C GLU A 68 6.50 -24.53 -15.00
N LEU A 69 5.99 -23.29 -14.90
CA LEU A 69 6.72 -22.09 -15.29
C LEU A 69 7.90 -21.80 -14.35
N ILE A 70 7.71 -21.89 -13.05
CA ILE A 70 8.74 -21.65 -12.03
C ILE A 70 9.88 -22.66 -12.17
N LYS A 71 9.55 -23.95 -12.33
CA LYS A 71 10.52 -25.03 -12.48
C LYS A 71 11.45 -24.82 -13.66
N LYS A 72 10.93 -24.36 -14.81
CA LYS A 72 11.73 -24.05 -15.99
C LYS A 72 12.76 -22.95 -15.75
N LYS A 73 12.49 -22.01 -14.85
CA LYS A 73 13.32 -20.81 -14.63
C LYS A 73 14.30 -20.94 -13.47
N ILE A 74 13.87 -21.54 -12.37
CA ILE A 74 14.67 -21.62 -11.14
C ILE A 74 14.75 -23.03 -10.56
N ASN A 75 14.36 -24.07 -11.28
CA ASN A 75 14.36 -25.47 -10.83
C ASN A 75 13.73 -25.67 -9.44
N ALA A 76 12.56 -25.03 -9.23
CA ALA A 76 11.81 -25.12 -7.98
C ALA A 76 10.32 -25.34 -8.24
N GLU A 77 9.63 -25.92 -7.28
CA GLU A 77 8.17 -25.90 -7.16
C GLU A 77 7.78 -25.13 -5.90
N VAL A 78 6.61 -24.54 -5.88
CA VAL A 78 6.09 -23.76 -4.76
C VAL A 78 4.78 -24.34 -4.28
N ASP A 79 4.72 -24.66 -3.00
CA ASP A 79 3.51 -25.00 -2.28
C ASP A 79 2.89 -23.68 -1.78
N PHE A 80 1.84 -23.19 -2.49
CA PHE A 80 1.13 -21.99 -2.13
C PHE A 80 0.01 -22.33 -1.14
N GLU A 81 0.18 -21.86 0.09
CA GLU A 81 -0.81 -22.02 1.17
C GLU A 81 -1.60 -20.72 1.35
N MET A 82 -2.79 -20.65 0.77
CA MET A 82 -3.70 -19.52 0.97
C MET A 82 -4.46 -19.69 2.28
N ILE A 83 -4.40 -18.68 3.15
CA ILE A 83 -5.10 -18.61 4.43
C ILE A 83 -6.20 -17.55 4.32
N GLU A 84 -7.39 -17.87 4.85
CA GLU A 84 -8.48 -16.89 4.91
C GLU A 84 -8.03 -15.61 5.60
N TRP A 85 -8.38 -14.45 5.01
CA TRP A 85 -7.92 -13.12 5.41
C TRP A 85 -8.01 -12.88 6.92
N GLY A 86 -9.18 -13.09 7.51
CA GLY A 86 -9.42 -12.84 8.93
C GLY A 86 -8.58 -13.70 9.88
N ASN A 87 -8.08 -14.83 9.41
CA ASN A 87 -7.31 -15.81 10.20
C ASN A 87 -5.79 -15.71 9.98
N TYR A 88 -5.35 -14.94 8.97
CA TYR A 88 -3.96 -14.96 8.51
C TYR A 88 -2.95 -14.61 9.62
N SER A 89 -3.12 -13.49 10.28
CA SER A 89 -2.17 -13.04 11.33
C SER A 89 -2.08 -14.03 12.50
N GLN A 90 -3.21 -14.60 12.91
CA GLN A 90 -3.24 -15.57 14.01
C GLN A 90 -2.54 -16.87 13.60
N LYS A 91 -2.87 -17.43 12.42
CA LYS A 91 -2.28 -18.67 11.92
C LYS A 91 -0.77 -18.51 11.71
N MET A 92 -0.32 -17.40 11.11
CA MET A 92 1.10 -17.12 10.93
C MET A 92 1.85 -16.98 12.26
N SER A 93 1.23 -16.34 13.26
CA SER A 93 1.82 -16.28 14.61
C SER A 93 2.05 -17.65 15.23
N MET A 94 1.12 -18.60 15.03
CA MET A 94 1.27 -19.98 15.51
C MET A 94 2.36 -20.73 14.76
N ILE A 95 2.40 -20.62 13.42
CA ILE A 95 3.40 -21.24 12.55
C ILE A 95 4.82 -20.76 12.93
N MET A 96 5.02 -19.46 13.08
CA MET A 96 6.31 -18.90 13.48
C MET A 96 6.71 -19.29 14.91
N ALA A 97 5.75 -19.34 15.84
CA ALA A 97 6.01 -19.74 17.23
C ALA A 97 6.40 -21.23 17.35
N SER A 98 5.82 -22.10 16.51
CA SER A 98 6.18 -23.53 16.46
C SER A 98 7.49 -23.80 15.73
N ARG A 99 8.09 -22.77 15.08
CA ARG A 99 9.27 -22.91 14.22
C ARG A 99 9.06 -23.91 13.07
N GLU A 100 7.84 -23.97 12.53
CA GLU A 100 7.56 -24.72 11.32
C GLU A 100 8.47 -24.24 10.19
N GLU A 101 8.97 -25.19 9.37
CA GLU A 101 9.79 -24.88 8.21
C GLU A 101 8.90 -24.36 7.06
N PHE A 102 9.15 -23.15 6.62
CA PHE A 102 8.56 -22.54 5.42
C PHE A 102 9.52 -21.49 4.84
N ASP A 103 9.28 -21.04 3.60
CA ASP A 103 10.23 -20.18 2.90
C ASP A 103 9.75 -18.72 2.82
N LEU A 104 8.50 -18.50 2.41
CA LEU A 104 8.00 -17.14 2.18
C LEU A 104 6.68 -16.89 2.91
N MET A 105 6.46 -15.63 3.28
CA MET A 105 5.19 -15.18 3.80
C MET A 105 4.90 -13.73 3.42
N PHE A 106 3.63 -13.40 3.32
CA PHE A 106 3.20 -12.00 3.27
C PHE A 106 3.37 -11.35 4.65
N THR A 107 3.81 -10.10 4.67
CA THR A 107 3.89 -9.27 5.88
C THR A 107 3.70 -7.79 5.52
N ALA A 108 3.13 -7.02 6.43
CA ALA A 108 2.85 -5.60 6.24
C ALA A 108 2.77 -4.89 7.60
N PRO A 109 2.76 -3.55 7.67
CA PRO A 109 2.49 -2.84 8.92
C PRO A 109 1.11 -3.15 9.51
N TRP A 110 0.12 -3.41 8.67
CA TRP A 110 -1.29 -3.59 9.04
C TRP A 110 -1.75 -5.07 9.15
N LEU A 111 -1.07 -6.02 8.51
CA LEU A 111 -1.39 -7.45 8.54
C LEU A 111 -0.12 -8.28 8.74
N ASN A 112 -0.13 -9.22 9.71
CA ASN A 112 1.05 -10.02 10.06
C ASN A 112 2.27 -9.12 10.30
N LYS A 113 2.14 -8.23 11.27
CA LYS A 113 2.91 -7.01 11.52
C LYS A 113 4.42 -7.17 11.33
N TYR A 114 4.94 -6.54 10.27
CA TYR A 114 6.32 -6.64 9.81
C TYR A 114 7.36 -6.41 10.90
N SER A 115 7.34 -5.25 11.56
CA SER A 115 8.34 -4.90 12.58
C SER A 115 8.30 -5.86 13.77
N GLN A 116 7.11 -6.35 14.15
CA GLN A 116 6.99 -7.34 15.22
C GLN A 116 7.60 -8.69 14.81
N ASN A 117 7.41 -9.11 13.56
CA ASN A 117 7.98 -10.36 13.05
C ASN A 117 9.51 -10.29 12.97
N VAL A 118 10.06 -9.13 12.56
CA VAL A 118 11.49 -8.89 12.57
C VAL A 118 12.05 -8.96 14.00
N ASN A 119 11.42 -8.26 14.95
CA ASN A 119 11.85 -8.22 16.36
C ASN A 119 11.78 -9.60 17.04
N LYS A 120 10.86 -10.47 16.60
CA LYS A 120 10.79 -11.89 17.05
C LYS A 120 11.81 -12.80 16.37
N GLY A 121 12.62 -12.29 15.42
CA GLY A 121 13.59 -13.09 14.65
C GLY A 121 12.93 -14.09 13.70
N ALA A 122 11.72 -13.80 13.21
CA ALA A 122 10.98 -14.68 12.30
C ALA A 122 11.41 -14.55 10.85
N LEU A 123 12.10 -13.46 10.48
CA LEU A 123 12.52 -13.16 9.11
C LEU A 123 14.04 -13.14 8.97
N LEU A 124 14.55 -13.50 7.80
CA LEU A 124 15.94 -13.36 7.42
C LEU A 124 16.26 -11.94 6.91
N PRO A 125 17.46 -11.41 7.17
CA PRO A 125 17.94 -10.20 6.50
C PRO A 125 18.15 -10.47 5.01
N LEU A 126 17.74 -9.52 4.17
CA LEU A 126 17.70 -9.65 2.71
C LEU A 126 18.79 -8.84 2.00
N ASP A 127 19.62 -8.09 2.75
CA ASP A 127 20.61 -7.14 2.19
C ASP A 127 21.59 -7.81 1.22
N ASP A 128 22.01 -9.04 1.50
CA ASP A 128 22.91 -9.82 0.63
C ASP A 128 22.13 -10.70 -0.38
N LEU A 129 20.92 -11.13 -0.02
CA LEU A 129 20.15 -12.07 -0.83
C LEU A 129 19.53 -11.37 -2.06
N LEU A 130 18.91 -10.20 -1.88
CA LEU A 130 18.22 -9.53 -2.98
C LEU A 130 19.19 -9.05 -4.08
N PRO A 131 20.30 -8.36 -3.79
CA PRO A 131 21.24 -7.95 -4.84
C PRO A 131 21.84 -9.12 -5.62
N LYS A 132 22.00 -10.29 -4.98
CA LYS A 132 22.62 -11.47 -5.58
C LYS A 132 21.63 -12.36 -6.36
N TYR A 133 20.45 -12.62 -5.79
CA TYR A 133 19.51 -13.61 -6.32
C TYR A 133 18.22 -13.01 -6.89
N ALA A 134 18.01 -11.70 -6.68
CA ALA A 134 16.90 -10.92 -7.23
C ALA A 134 17.37 -9.57 -7.79
N PRO A 135 18.48 -9.50 -8.58
CA PRO A 135 19.13 -8.25 -8.96
C PRO A 135 18.25 -7.37 -9.83
N GLU A 136 17.43 -7.94 -10.71
CA GLU A 136 16.54 -7.21 -11.61
C GLU A 136 15.44 -6.50 -10.81
N TYR A 137 14.84 -7.18 -9.86
CA TYR A 137 13.87 -6.62 -8.94
C TYR A 137 14.51 -5.57 -8.03
N TYR A 138 15.66 -5.89 -7.40
CA TYR A 138 16.33 -4.98 -6.47
C TYR A 138 16.65 -3.62 -7.10
N ALA A 139 17.04 -3.62 -8.37
CA ALA A 139 17.37 -2.40 -9.13
C ALA A 139 16.14 -1.55 -9.51
N GLN A 140 14.91 -2.08 -9.43
CA GLN A 140 13.68 -1.33 -9.74
C GLN A 140 13.25 -0.40 -8.62
N ILE A 141 13.65 -0.70 -7.37
CA ILE A 141 13.24 0.02 -6.18
C ILE A 141 14.27 1.10 -5.83
N PRO A 142 13.87 2.38 -5.67
CA PRO A 142 14.76 3.44 -5.23
C PRO A 142 15.37 3.16 -3.84
N GLU A 143 16.56 3.67 -3.58
CA GLU A 143 17.23 3.49 -2.29
C GLU A 143 16.43 4.10 -1.12
N SER A 144 15.79 5.26 -1.33
CA SER A 144 14.91 5.89 -0.32
C SER A 144 13.77 4.96 0.09
N TRP A 145 13.22 4.18 -0.86
CA TRP A 145 12.16 3.23 -0.59
C TRP A 145 12.68 1.96 0.11
N TRP A 146 13.89 1.48 -0.25
CA TRP A 146 14.53 0.39 0.50
C TRP A 146 14.78 0.77 1.97
N ASN A 147 15.04 2.05 2.25
CA ASN A 147 15.20 2.53 3.62
C ASN A 147 13.91 2.36 4.44
N CYS A 148 12.73 2.41 3.81
CA CYS A 148 11.45 2.15 4.49
C CYS A 148 11.33 0.70 5.00
N ALA A 149 11.96 -0.26 4.34
CA ALA A 149 11.94 -1.67 4.73
C ALA A 149 13.02 -2.03 5.76
N LYS A 150 13.85 -1.07 6.20
CA LYS A 150 14.90 -1.33 7.17
C LYS A 150 14.36 -1.33 8.61
N VAL A 151 14.69 -2.38 9.32
CA VAL A 151 14.53 -2.48 10.78
C VAL A 151 15.93 -2.71 11.36
N ASN A 152 16.35 -1.87 12.31
CA ASN A 152 17.72 -1.90 12.86
C ASN A 152 18.81 -1.88 11.78
N GLY A 153 18.58 -1.11 10.70
CA GLY A 153 19.53 -0.90 9.61
C GLY A 153 19.61 -2.01 8.57
N LYS A 154 18.76 -3.05 8.65
CA LYS A 154 18.72 -4.17 7.69
C LYS A 154 17.33 -4.34 7.08
N ILE A 155 17.28 -4.76 5.81
CA ILE A 155 16.07 -5.10 5.07
C ILE A 155 15.64 -6.52 5.43
N TYR A 156 14.35 -6.72 5.80
CA TYR A 156 13.78 -8.04 6.10
C TYR A 156 12.55 -8.37 5.26
N GLY A 157 12.07 -7.41 4.46
CA GLY A 157 10.91 -7.58 3.58
C GLY A 157 11.22 -7.07 2.19
N ALA A 158 10.89 -7.85 1.18
CA ALA A 158 10.90 -7.45 -0.22
C ALA A 158 9.62 -6.65 -0.50
N ILE A 159 9.75 -5.39 -0.92
CA ILE A 159 8.64 -4.48 -1.18
C ILE A 159 7.87 -4.95 -2.42
N ASN A 160 6.58 -5.25 -2.28
CA ASN A 160 5.72 -5.52 -3.43
C ASN A 160 5.34 -4.20 -4.10
N GLN A 161 5.64 -4.06 -5.38
CA GLN A 161 5.39 -2.83 -6.13
C GLN A 161 3.91 -2.68 -6.46
N GLN A 162 3.30 -1.60 -5.98
CA GLN A 162 1.87 -1.32 -6.16
C GLN A 162 1.58 0.19 -6.05
N VAL A 163 0.37 0.56 -5.65
CA VAL A 163 -0.02 1.94 -5.37
C VAL A 163 0.62 2.40 -4.06
N PHE A 164 1.72 3.13 -4.14
CA PHE A 164 2.41 3.70 -2.97
C PHE A 164 1.91 5.10 -2.64
N ALA A 165 1.82 5.98 -3.66
CA ALA A 165 1.36 7.34 -3.45
C ALA A 165 -0.06 7.36 -2.89
N ARG A 166 -0.27 8.19 -1.87
CA ARG A 166 -1.58 8.47 -1.30
C ARG A 166 -2.02 9.87 -1.72
N GLN A 167 -3.29 9.93 -2.09
CA GLN A 167 -3.98 11.19 -2.37
C GLN A 167 -5.42 11.01 -1.96
N SER A 168 -5.87 11.75 -0.96
CA SER A 168 -7.28 11.75 -0.58
C SER A 168 -8.11 12.44 -1.66
N PHE A 169 -9.25 11.87 -1.95
CA PHE A 169 -10.19 12.39 -2.94
C PHE A 169 -11.63 12.00 -2.61
N ALA A 170 -12.56 12.79 -3.17
CA ALA A 170 -13.94 12.36 -3.32
C ALA A 170 -14.22 12.00 -4.78
N MET A 171 -15.08 11.01 -5.01
CA MET A 171 -15.79 10.82 -6.27
C MET A 171 -17.24 11.15 -6.07
N LEU A 172 -17.73 12.08 -6.88
CA LEU A 172 -19.09 12.58 -6.81
C LEU A 172 -19.83 12.19 -8.08
N ARG A 173 -21.08 11.80 -7.92
CA ARG A 173 -21.95 11.38 -9.03
C ARG A 173 -22.39 12.58 -9.86
N ASN A 174 -22.16 12.52 -11.18
CA ASN A 174 -22.55 13.61 -12.10
C ASN A 174 -24.07 13.68 -12.27
N ASP A 175 -24.77 12.53 -12.31
CA ASP A 175 -26.25 12.50 -12.45
C ASP A 175 -26.96 13.20 -11.27
N PHE A 176 -26.44 13.11 -10.06
CA PHE A 176 -26.99 13.81 -8.90
C PHE A 176 -26.65 15.30 -8.93
N ALA A 177 -25.44 15.67 -9.33
CA ALA A 177 -25.05 17.05 -9.51
C ALA A 177 -25.92 17.75 -10.59
N GLU A 178 -26.09 17.11 -11.73
CA GLU A 178 -26.97 17.60 -12.82
C GLU A 178 -28.41 17.76 -12.37
N LYS A 179 -28.97 16.74 -11.69
CA LYS A 179 -30.33 16.79 -11.12
C LYS A 179 -30.50 17.96 -10.17
N ALA A 180 -29.44 18.28 -9.39
CA ALA A 180 -29.45 19.36 -8.42
C ALA A 180 -29.09 20.74 -9.02
N GLY A 181 -28.64 20.80 -10.27
CA GLY A 181 -28.10 22.02 -10.88
C GLY A 181 -26.83 22.49 -10.13
N PHE A 182 -26.06 21.58 -9.55
CA PHE A 182 -24.88 21.90 -8.76
C PHE A 182 -23.60 21.77 -9.59
N ASP A 183 -22.80 22.83 -9.59
CA ASP A 183 -21.48 22.84 -10.23
C ASP A 183 -20.45 22.21 -9.28
N LEU A 184 -19.97 21.00 -9.60
CA LEU A 184 -18.98 20.26 -8.82
C LEU A 184 -17.65 21.03 -8.65
N SER A 185 -17.36 21.99 -9.52
CA SER A 185 -16.18 22.85 -9.38
C SER A 185 -16.20 23.75 -8.15
N GLN A 186 -17.32 23.88 -7.46
CA GLN A 186 -17.46 24.59 -6.19
C GLN A 186 -16.89 23.81 -5.00
N VAL A 187 -16.67 22.50 -5.13
CA VAL A 187 -16.00 21.69 -4.10
C VAL A 187 -14.50 21.87 -4.24
N LYS A 188 -13.90 22.66 -3.35
CA LYS A 188 -12.45 22.97 -3.36
C LYS A 188 -11.70 22.33 -2.20
N LYS A 189 -12.36 22.17 -1.06
CA LYS A 189 -11.83 21.52 0.14
C LYS A 189 -12.84 20.52 0.68
N PHE A 190 -12.39 19.63 1.55
CA PHE A 190 -13.21 18.55 2.08
C PHE A 190 -14.55 19.01 2.67
N THR A 191 -14.55 20.10 3.43
CA THR A 191 -15.78 20.63 4.05
C THR A 191 -16.77 21.24 3.05
N ASP A 192 -16.37 21.50 1.79
CA ASP A 192 -17.29 21.94 0.72
C ASP A 192 -18.22 20.81 0.26
N ILE A 193 -17.96 19.57 0.62
CA ILE A 193 -18.84 18.43 0.36
C ILE A 193 -20.24 18.65 0.94
N GLU A 194 -20.35 19.35 2.06
CA GLU A 194 -21.64 19.72 2.64
C GLU A 194 -22.51 20.48 1.64
N LYS A 195 -21.94 21.34 0.80
CA LYS A 195 -22.68 22.08 -0.25
C LYS A 195 -23.27 21.13 -1.31
N TYR A 196 -22.49 20.13 -1.71
CA TYR A 196 -22.98 19.11 -2.64
C TYR A 196 -24.10 18.28 -2.02
N TRP A 197 -23.95 17.85 -0.76
CA TRP A 197 -25.00 17.11 -0.07
C TRP A 197 -26.28 17.94 0.14
N ASP A 198 -26.16 19.23 0.47
CA ASP A 198 -27.31 20.15 0.57
C ASP A 198 -28.05 20.26 -0.79
N ALA A 199 -27.31 20.37 -1.87
CA ALA A 199 -27.90 20.51 -3.21
C ALA A 199 -28.64 19.23 -3.65
N ILE A 200 -28.00 18.06 -3.52
CA ILE A 200 -28.63 16.80 -3.93
C ILE A 200 -29.82 16.41 -3.04
N TYR A 201 -29.75 16.71 -1.74
CA TYR A 201 -30.90 16.54 -0.83
C TYR A 201 -32.07 17.40 -1.25
N SER A 202 -31.82 18.69 -1.54
CA SER A 202 -32.85 19.62 -2.02
C SER A 202 -33.47 19.19 -3.36
N ALA A 203 -32.72 18.48 -4.19
CA ALA A 203 -33.18 17.89 -5.45
C ALA A 203 -33.89 16.54 -5.27
N GLY A 204 -34.10 16.08 -4.03
CA GLY A 204 -34.82 14.87 -3.71
C GLY A 204 -34.03 13.58 -3.94
N VAL A 205 -32.72 13.60 -3.73
CA VAL A 205 -31.93 12.40 -3.53
C VAL A 205 -32.10 11.95 -2.09
N ASP A 206 -32.77 10.82 -1.88
CA ASP A 206 -33.17 10.36 -0.55
C ASP A 206 -31.98 9.71 0.20
N PRO A 207 -31.51 10.25 1.34
CA PRO A 207 -30.39 9.69 2.13
C PRO A 207 -30.74 8.32 2.75
N LYS A 208 -32.03 7.97 2.86
CA LYS A 208 -32.43 6.60 3.29
C LYS A 208 -32.10 5.57 2.21
N LYS A 209 -32.18 5.97 0.94
CA LYS A 209 -31.85 5.11 -0.20
C LYS A 209 -30.36 5.17 -0.53
N TYR A 210 -29.78 6.37 -0.59
CA TYR A 210 -28.40 6.61 -0.99
C TYR A 210 -27.54 7.00 0.19
N ASP A 211 -26.42 6.32 0.39
CA ASP A 211 -25.47 6.65 1.44
C ASP A 211 -24.64 7.87 1.02
N TYR A 212 -24.76 8.96 1.74
CA TYR A 212 -24.03 10.20 1.49
C TYR A 212 -22.56 10.12 1.87
N MET A 213 -22.24 9.29 2.89
CA MET A 213 -20.87 9.05 3.35
C MET A 213 -20.13 8.03 2.49
N GLY A 214 -20.83 7.35 1.55
CA GLY A 214 -20.28 6.30 0.72
C GLY A 214 -20.22 4.93 1.38
N GLN A 215 -19.98 3.91 0.56
CA GLN A 215 -20.05 2.49 0.97
C GLN A 215 -19.27 2.14 2.24
N TYR A 216 -18.10 2.75 2.44
CA TYR A 216 -17.22 2.47 3.59
C TYR A 216 -17.20 3.60 4.63
N GLY A 217 -18.01 4.65 4.40
CA GLY A 217 -17.95 5.87 5.20
C GLY A 217 -16.64 6.65 5.00
N ILE A 218 -16.44 7.63 5.84
CA ILE A 218 -15.21 8.42 5.87
C ILE A 218 -14.40 7.98 7.09
N SER A 219 -13.17 7.51 6.88
CA SER A 219 -12.27 7.09 7.94
C SER A 219 -11.38 8.25 8.43
N LEU A 220 -10.81 8.10 9.62
CA LEU A 220 -9.80 9.04 10.12
C LEU A 220 -8.62 9.17 9.16
N ASP A 221 -8.14 8.08 8.62
CA ASP A 221 -7.07 7.99 7.62
C ASP A 221 -7.30 8.91 6.40
N ILE A 222 -8.56 8.97 5.89
CA ILE A 222 -8.92 9.87 4.79
C ILE A 222 -8.88 11.33 5.24
N ILE A 223 -9.30 11.62 6.47
CA ILE A 223 -9.25 12.97 7.05
C ILE A 223 -7.80 13.40 7.24
N GLU A 224 -6.96 12.56 7.83
CA GLU A 224 -5.53 12.82 8.03
C GLU A 224 -4.85 13.12 6.69
N GLN A 225 -5.05 12.26 5.68
CA GLN A 225 -4.52 12.49 4.32
C GLN A 225 -5.04 13.80 3.70
N THR A 226 -6.32 14.12 3.90
CA THR A 226 -6.93 15.37 3.41
C THR A 226 -6.29 16.61 4.00
N LEU A 227 -5.88 16.52 5.27
CA LEU A 227 -5.25 17.61 6.00
C LEU A 227 -3.71 17.62 5.83
N GLY A 228 -3.15 16.68 5.06
CA GLY A 228 -1.71 16.57 4.88
C GLY A 228 -1.00 16.04 6.12
N TRP A 229 -1.69 15.24 6.93
CA TRP A 229 -1.14 14.64 8.13
C TRP A 229 -0.67 13.22 7.89
N GLU A 230 0.42 12.86 8.53
CA GLU A 230 0.97 11.51 8.53
C GLU A 230 0.82 10.90 9.92
N ASN A 231 0.06 9.81 10.00
CA ASN A 231 -0.03 9.01 11.22
C ASN A 231 1.25 8.20 11.43
N ILE A 232 1.77 8.25 12.64
CA ILE A 232 3.01 7.60 13.03
C ILE A 232 2.72 6.34 13.83
N GLY A 233 3.15 5.20 13.33
CA GLY A 233 2.99 3.91 13.98
C GLY A 233 1.65 3.24 13.71
N GLU A 234 0.87 2.91 14.75
CA GLU A 234 -0.41 2.22 14.59
C GLU A 234 -1.52 3.21 14.21
N SER A 235 -2.41 2.79 13.28
CA SER A 235 -3.57 3.58 12.86
C SER A 235 -4.40 4.04 14.06
N GLN A 236 -4.87 5.28 14.03
CA GLN A 236 -5.65 5.93 15.08
C GLN A 236 -4.90 6.16 16.41
N SER A 237 -3.61 5.87 16.45
CA SER A 237 -2.78 6.17 17.62
C SER A 237 -2.52 7.68 17.70
N PRO A 238 -2.62 8.33 18.89
CA PRO A 238 -2.35 9.75 19.02
C PRO A 238 -0.94 10.13 18.57
N GLY A 239 -0.83 11.28 17.90
CA GLY A 239 0.43 11.86 17.45
C GLY A 239 0.70 11.68 15.97
N ASP A 240 0.39 12.73 15.20
CA ASP A 240 0.67 12.87 13.78
C ASP A 240 1.71 13.98 13.57
N ILE A 241 2.27 14.02 12.36
CA ILE A 241 3.03 15.17 11.84
C ILE A 241 2.36 15.70 10.57
N VAL A 242 2.69 16.93 10.18
CA VAL A 242 2.49 17.37 8.80
C VAL A 242 3.60 16.76 7.96
N TYR A 243 3.25 15.98 6.92
CA TYR A 243 4.20 15.09 6.20
C TYR A 243 5.39 15.81 5.56
N ASN A 244 5.25 17.12 5.25
CA ASN A 244 6.29 17.96 4.65
C ASN A 244 6.82 19.05 5.59
N ASP A 245 6.47 19.04 6.88
CA ASP A 245 7.06 19.95 7.85
C ASP A 245 8.49 19.52 8.20
N PRO A 246 9.53 20.31 7.86
CA PRO A 246 10.91 19.93 8.10
C PRO A 246 11.26 19.78 9.60
N GLU A 247 10.46 20.37 10.50
CA GLU A 247 10.62 20.20 11.94
C GLU A 247 10.07 18.85 12.43
N ALA A 248 9.21 18.20 11.65
CA ALA A 248 8.53 16.94 11.96
C ALA A 248 7.93 16.94 13.38
N LYS A 249 7.26 18.05 13.72
CA LYS A 249 6.70 18.23 15.05
C LYS A 249 5.47 17.35 15.24
N VAL A 250 5.53 16.46 16.21
CA VAL A 250 4.39 15.61 16.58
C VAL A 250 3.34 16.43 17.32
N PHE A 251 2.10 16.37 16.84
CA PHE A 251 0.97 17.03 17.43
C PHE A 251 -0.18 16.05 17.68
N ASN A 252 -1.14 16.43 18.50
CA ASN A 252 -2.33 15.65 18.76
C ASN A 252 -3.41 15.96 17.71
N GLN A 253 -3.64 15.08 16.76
CA GLN A 253 -4.66 15.24 15.70
C GLN A 253 -6.06 15.41 16.27
N TYR A 254 -6.36 14.76 17.40
CA TYR A 254 -7.68 14.85 18.04
C TYR A 254 -7.98 16.20 18.70
N THR A 255 -6.97 17.05 18.93
CA THR A 255 -7.16 18.41 19.46
C THR A 255 -7.01 19.50 18.40
N ALA A 256 -6.70 19.11 17.17
CA ALA A 256 -6.49 20.05 16.08
C ALA A 256 -7.82 20.75 15.69
N PRO A 257 -7.81 22.08 15.49
CA PRO A 257 -9.00 22.84 15.09
C PRO A 257 -9.61 22.32 13.79
N GLU A 258 -8.78 21.92 12.83
CA GLU A 258 -9.19 21.40 11.51
C GLU A 258 -9.97 20.09 11.65
N PHE A 259 -9.55 19.21 12.54
CA PHE A 259 -10.29 17.97 12.84
C PHE A 259 -11.66 18.30 13.45
N LYS A 260 -11.70 19.23 14.39
CA LYS A 260 -12.96 19.67 15.01
C LYS A 260 -13.90 20.30 13.98
N GLU A 261 -13.41 21.16 13.07
CA GLU A 261 -14.21 21.74 11.96
C GLU A 261 -14.90 20.66 11.12
N ILE A 262 -14.19 19.57 10.82
CA ILE A 262 -14.75 18.43 10.08
C ILE A 262 -15.83 17.70 10.90
N LEU A 263 -15.62 17.48 12.20
CA LEU A 263 -16.63 16.87 13.06
C LEU A 263 -17.89 17.75 13.19
N GLU A 264 -17.73 19.08 13.27
CA GLU A 264 -18.83 20.03 13.26
C GLU A 264 -19.64 19.97 11.96
N MET A 265 -18.96 19.83 10.82
CA MET A 265 -19.63 19.60 9.53
C MET A 265 -20.45 18.31 9.56
N PHE A 266 -19.88 17.19 10.04
CA PHE A 266 -20.64 15.94 10.15
C PHE A 266 -21.83 16.05 11.11
N ARG A 267 -21.67 16.80 12.22
CA ARG A 267 -22.79 17.08 13.15
C ARG A 267 -23.92 17.82 12.44
N ARG A 268 -23.62 18.87 11.66
CA ARG A 268 -24.63 19.58 10.86
C ARG A 268 -25.30 18.66 9.83
N CYS A 269 -24.53 17.78 9.18
CA CYS A 269 -25.08 16.82 8.21
C CYS A 269 -26.04 15.83 8.87
N ASN A 270 -25.72 15.34 10.05
CA ASN A 270 -26.63 14.49 10.83
C ASN A 270 -27.92 15.22 11.20
N GLN A 271 -27.82 16.46 11.70
CA GLN A 271 -28.97 17.30 12.05
C GLN A 271 -29.88 17.59 10.84
N LYS A 272 -29.31 17.65 9.64
CA LYS A 272 -30.06 17.78 8.38
C LYS A 272 -30.67 16.44 7.90
N GLY A 273 -30.34 15.32 8.54
CA GLY A 273 -30.83 13.99 8.21
C GLY A 273 -30.07 13.30 7.05
N TYR A 274 -28.84 13.73 6.73
CA TYR A 274 -28.00 13.09 5.71
C TYR A 274 -27.34 11.80 6.22
N THR A 275 -27.15 11.70 7.51
CA THR A 275 -26.72 10.51 8.26
C THR A 275 -27.67 10.25 9.43
N SER A 276 -27.63 9.04 9.98
CA SER A 276 -28.45 8.66 11.14
C SER A 276 -27.67 7.70 12.07
N ASP A 277 -28.23 7.44 13.24
CA ASP A 277 -27.69 6.47 14.18
C ASP A 277 -27.57 5.08 13.57
N ASP A 278 -28.52 4.71 12.69
CA ASP A 278 -28.50 3.43 11.99
C ASP A 278 -27.26 3.29 11.09
N ASN A 279 -26.73 4.37 10.53
CA ASN A 279 -25.52 4.32 9.71
C ASN A 279 -24.27 3.92 10.50
N VAL A 280 -24.26 4.15 11.82
CA VAL A 280 -23.11 3.77 12.69
C VAL A 280 -22.97 2.26 12.82
N ILE A 281 -24.09 1.53 12.82
CA ILE A 281 -24.15 0.08 13.04
C ILE A 281 -24.52 -0.71 11.79
N ALA A 282 -24.99 -0.03 10.74
CA ALA A 282 -25.42 -0.68 9.51
C ALA A 282 -24.22 -1.29 8.75
N ASP A 283 -24.50 -2.38 8.04
CA ASP A 283 -23.59 -2.92 7.04
C ASP A 283 -23.46 -1.95 5.84
N ALA A 284 -22.33 -2.02 5.17
CA ALA A 284 -22.06 -1.24 3.96
C ALA A 284 -23.14 -1.53 2.90
N LYS A 285 -23.78 -0.46 2.36
CA LYS A 285 -24.69 -0.61 1.22
C LYS A 285 -23.91 -0.97 -0.05
N PRO A 286 -24.53 -1.68 -1.02
CA PRO A 286 -23.92 -1.82 -2.34
C PRO A 286 -23.50 -0.48 -2.93
N GLN A 287 -22.39 -0.46 -3.65
CA GLN A 287 -21.76 0.77 -4.14
C GLN A 287 -22.68 1.64 -5.01
N GLU A 288 -23.57 1.03 -5.78
CA GLU A 288 -24.59 1.72 -6.59
C GLU A 288 -25.55 2.63 -5.79
N TYR A 289 -25.65 2.39 -4.48
CA TYR A 289 -26.45 3.21 -3.55
C TYR A 289 -25.63 4.24 -2.79
N SER A 290 -24.40 4.52 -3.21
CA SER A 290 -23.61 5.61 -2.64
C SER A 290 -23.81 6.90 -3.44
N ALA A 291 -23.97 8.04 -2.74
CA ALA A 291 -24.05 9.36 -3.37
C ALA A 291 -22.63 9.94 -3.63
N ALA A 292 -21.66 9.51 -2.84
CA ALA A 292 -20.25 9.86 -2.96
C ALA A 292 -19.39 8.68 -2.58
N TYR A 293 -18.08 8.75 -2.88
CA TYR A 293 -17.06 7.82 -2.40
C TYR A 293 -15.81 8.58 -1.99
N PHE A 294 -15.23 8.20 -0.88
CA PHE A 294 -14.02 8.81 -0.33
C PHE A 294 -12.93 7.76 -0.20
N ALA A 295 -11.74 8.08 -0.65
CA ALA A 295 -10.59 7.18 -0.53
C ALA A 295 -9.26 7.94 -0.55
N GLY A 296 -8.20 7.24 -0.13
CA GLY A 296 -6.83 7.75 -0.13
C GLY A 296 -5.93 7.12 -1.20
N CYS A 297 -6.44 6.19 -2.01
CA CYS A 297 -5.66 5.43 -2.99
C CYS A 297 -6.12 5.73 -4.41
N TYR A 298 -5.85 6.93 -4.90
CA TYR A 298 -6.17 7.28 -6.29
C TYR A 298 -5.30 6.47 -7.27
N LYS A 299 -5.96 5.90 -8.30
CA LYS A 299 -5.30 5.11 -9.35
C LYS A 299 -5.55 5.78 -10.70
N PRO A 300 -4.59 6.55 -11.24
CA PRO A 300 -4.71 7.15 -12.56
C PRO A 300 -5.08 6.13 -13.63
N GLY A 301 -6.09 6.44 -14.46
CA GLY A 301 -6.51 5.58 -15.57
C GLY A 301 -7.41 4.38 -15.20
N SER A 302 -7.67 4.12 -13.92
CA SER A 302 -8.57 3.02 -13.52
C SER A 302 -9.62 3.39 -12.48
N THR A 303 -9.36 4.37 -11.61
CA THR A 303 -10.30 4.77 -10.56
C THR A 303 -11.64 5.22 -11.15
N VAL A 304 -11.64 6.17 -12.08
CA VAL A 304 -12.87 6.74 -12.66
C VAL A 304 -13.67 5.66 -13.40
N SER A 305 -13.03 4.88 -14.26
CA SER A 305 -13.72 3.85 -15.06
C SER A 305 -14.37 2.76 -14.18
N GLY A 306 -13.65 2.33 -13.14
CA GLY A 306 -14.17 1.33 -12.21
C GLY A 306 -15.43 1.81 -11.47
N PHE A 307 -15.42 3.06 -11.02
CA PHE A 307 -16.57 3.63 -10.30
C PHE A 307 -17.71 4.06 -11.20
N SER A 308 -17.44 4.61 -12.39
CA SER A 308 -18.49 4.91 -13.38
C SER A 308 -19.28 3.65 -13.75
N LYS A 309 -18.59 2.52 -13.90
CA LYS A 309 -19.26 1.22 -14.14
C LYS A 309 -20.07 0.77 -12.91
N ALA A 310 -19.52 0.89 -11.71
CA ALA A 310 -20.20 0.47 -10.48
C ALA A 310 -21.44 1.32 -10.16
N TYR A 311 -21.38 2.62 -10.44
CA TYR A 311 -22.51 3.54 -10.24
C TYR A 311 -23.49 3.60 -11.43
N ASN A 312 -23.10 3.02 -12.55
CA ASN A 312 -23.82 3.15 -13.84
C ASN A 312 -24.07 4.62 -14.22
N THR A 313 -23.10 5.48 -13.95
CA THR A 313 -23.10 6.92 -14.28
C THR A 313 -21.68 7.45 -14.28
N ASP A 314 -21.45 8.58 -14.94
CA ASP A 314 -20.19 9.26 -14.86
C ASP A 314 -19.95 9.86 -13.47
N VAL A 315 -18.69 9.89 -13.06
CA VAL A 315 -18.25 10.44 -11.78
C VAL A 315 -17.17 11.48 -12.00
N THR A 316 -17.14 12.49 -11.14
CA THR A 316 -16.08 13.49 -11.07
C THR A 316 -15.21 13.23 -9.84
N VAL A 317 -13.89 13.15 -10.05
CA VAL A 317 -12.90 13.02 -8.98
C VAL A 317 -12.45 14.40 -8.52
N ILE A 318 -12.50 14.63 -7.23
CA ILE A 318 -12.05 15.88 -6.59
C ILE A 318 -10.96 15.53 -5.60
N PRO A 319 -9.68 15.80 -5.91
CA PRO A 319 -8.58 15.59 -4.99
C PRO A 319 -8.59 16.67 -3.89
N PHE A 320 -8.28 16.28 -2.66
CA PHE A 320 -8.18 17.19 -1.51
C PHE A 320 -6.75 17.45 -1.04
N ALA A 321 -5.81 16.63 -1.46
CA ALA A 321 -4.40 16.77 -1.13
C ALA A 321 -3.51 16.54 -2.36
N THR A 322 -2.25 16.95 -2.29
CA THR A 322 -1.21 16.53 -3.24
C THR A 322 -0.82 15.08 -2.98
N PRO A 323 -0.36 14.33 -3.99
CA PRO A 323 0.15 12.98 -3.78
C PRO A 323 1.36 12.98 -2.86
N PHE A 324 1.40 12.09 -1.87
CA PHE A 324 2.52 11.96 -0.95
C PHE A 324 2.85 10.50 -0.62
N LEU A 325 4.08 10.27 -0.15
CA LEU A 325 4.61 8.96 0.27
C LEU A 325 5.03 8.99 1.73
N THR A 326 4.59 8.00 2.48
CA THR A 326 5.07 7.73 3.83
C THR A 326 5.75 6.36 3.88
N THR A 327 6.50 6.10 4.93
CA THR A 327 7.11 4.78 5.17
C THR A 327 6.07 3.66 5.08
N ASN A 328 4.93 3.82 5.76
CA ASN A 328 3.87 2.81 5.77
C ASN A 328 3.24 2.58 4.39
N ASN A 329 3.20 3.59 3.53
CA ASN A 329 2.68 3.44 2.17
C ASN A 329 3.63 2.62 1.30
N VAL A 330 4.93 2.87 1.38
CA VAL A 330 5.94 2.14 0.61
C VAL A 330 6.01 0.67 1.02
N ILE A 331 5.93 0.38 2.32
CA ILE A 331 5.95 -0.99 2.84
C ILE A 331 4.56 -1.58 3.10
N ALA A 332 3.54 -0.99 2.47
CA ALA A 332 2.14 -1.44 2.65
C ALA A 332 1.94 -2.92 2.37
N THR A 333 2.77 -3.51 1.51
CA THR A 333 2.79 -4.94 1.22
C THR A 333 4.20 -5.41 0.97
N MET A 334 4.58 -6.51 1.61
CA MET A 334 5.92 -7.08 1.49
C MET A 334 5.88 -8.60 1.50
N THR A 335 6.90 -9.20 0.90
CA THR A 335 7.18 -10.63 0.99
C THR A 335 8.43 -10.83 1.85
N GLY A 336 8.31 -11.53 2.97
CA GLY A 336 9.43 -11.89 3.85
C GLY A 336 9.92 -13.31 3.59
N ILE A 337 11.24 -13.55 3.77
CA ILE A 337 11.82 -14.89 3.80
C ILE A 337 11.93 -15.33 5.26
N SER A 338 11.40 -16.51 5.55
CA SER A 338 11.41 -17.09 6.90
C SER A 338 12.81 -17.36 7.42
N SER A 339 13.04 -17.11 8.72
CA SER A 339 14.27 -17.53 9.38
C SER A 339 14.43 -19.05 9.50
N THR A 340 13.37 -19.82 9.23
CA THR A 340 13.40 -21.29 9.20
C THR A 340 13.59 -21.86 7.79
N SER A 341 13.65 -21.00 6.76
CA SER A 341 13.87 -21.45 5.37
C SER A 341 15.21 -22.15 5.23
N LYS A 342 15.20 -23.26 4.50
CA LYS A 342 16.39 -24.01 4.07
C LYS A 342 16.85 -23.64 2.66
N ASN A 343 16.04 -22.84 1.95
CA ASN A 343 16.29 -22.46 0.55
C ASN A 343 16.18 -20.95 0.34
N PRO A 344 16.81 -20.09 1.16
CA PRO A 344 16.62 -18.64 1.11
C PRO A 344 17.05 -18.03 -0.22
N GLU A 345 18.11 -18.57 -0.87
CA GLU A 345 18.55 -18.13 -2.19
C GLU A 345 17.47 -18.40 -3.25
N ARG A 346 16.85 -19.58 -3.21
CA ARG A 346 15.79 -19.95 -4.16
C ARG A 346 14.50 -19.17 -3.89
N ALA A 347 14.22 -18.86 -2.61
CA ALA A 347 13.12 -17.97 -2.22
C ALA A 347 13.34 -16.54 -2.77
N ALA A 348 14.58 -16.02 -2.72
CA ALA A 348 14.91 -14.72 -3.31
C ALA A 348 14.77 -14.73 -4.85
N MET A 349 15.14 -15.83 -5.53
CA MET A 349 14.89 -15.99 -6.97
C MET A 349 13.40 -15.99 -7.30
N LEU A 350 12.55 -16.61 -6.49
CA LEU A 350 11.10 -16.56 -6.66
C LEU A 350 10.56 -15.13 -6.49
N ILE A 351 11.08 -14.38 -5.52
CA ILE A 351 10.75 -12.95 -5.37
C ILE A 351 11.12 -12.18 -6.64
N ASN A 352 12.29 -12.45 -7.26
CA ASN A 352 12.66 -11.84 -8.53
C ASN A 352 11.62 -12.15 -9.62
N LEU A 353 11.24 -13.42 -9.78
CA LEU A 353 10.26 -13.83 -10.79
C LEU A 353 8.90 -13.16 -10.60
N LEU A 354 8.39 -13.10 -9.38
CA LEU A 354 7.10 -12.45 -9.09
C LEU A 354 7.13 -10.93 -9.40
N ASN A 355 8.31 -10.32 -9.43
CA ASN A 355 8.48 -8.91 -9.73
C ASN A 355 8.86 -8.62 -11.19
N THR A 356 9.38 -9.60 -11.95
CA THR A 356 9.95 -9.35 -13.28
C THR A 356 9.34 -10.21 -14.39
N ASP A 357 8.59 -11.26 -14.05
CA ASP A 357 7.98 -12.17 -15.02
C ASP A 357 6.46 -12.01 -15.03
N ALA A 358 5.95 -11.35 -16.08
CA ALA A 358 4.52 -11.07 -16.20
C ALA A 358 3.67 -12.35 -16.35
N GLU A 359 4.19 -13.43 -16.98
CA GLU A 359 3.43 -14.68 -17.14
C GLU A 359 3.22 -15.37 -15.78
N ILE A 360 4.29 -15.48 -14.98
CA ILE A 360 4.22 -16.04 -13.64
C ILE A 360 3.29 -15.20 -12.76
N TYR A 361 3.47 -13.87 -12.77
CA TYR A 361 2.67 -12.95 -11.99
C TYR A 361 1.17 -13.05 -12.34
N ASN A 362 0.82 -12.99 -13.64
CA ASN A 362 -0.58 -13.02 -14.07
C ASN A 362 -1.22 -14.40 -13.88
N THR A 363 -0.46 -15.50 -14.00
CA THR A 363 -0.96 -16.83 -13.67
C THR A 363 -1.32 -16.91 -12.19
N LEU A 364 -0.51 -16.38 -11.29
CA LEU A 364 -0.81 -16.33 -9.86
C LEU A 364 -2.02 -15.45 -9.54
N CYS A 365 -2.15 -14.29 -10.19
CA CYS A 365 -3.17 -13.30 -9.85
C CYS A 365 -4.52 -13.53 -10.54
N TYR A 366 -4.53 -14.12 -11.73
CA TYR A 366 -5.75 -14.24 -12.56
C TYR A 366 -6.04 -15.66 -13.04
N GLY A 367 -5.13 -16.61 -12.85
CA GLY A 367 -5.35 -18.00 -13.22
C GLY A 367 -5.07 -18.31 -14.68
N ILE A 368 -6.00 -19.05 -15.33
CA ILE A 368 -5.83 -19.63 -16.66
C ILE A 368 -6.75 -18.94 -17.67
N GLU A 369 -6.16 -18.46 -18.77
CA GLU A 369 -6.90 -17.87 -19.87
C GLU A 369 -7.92 -18.86 -20.46
N GLY A 370 -9.13 -18.37 -20.77
CA GLY A 370 -10.24 -19.16 -21.27
C GLY A 370 -11.05 -19.89 -20.18
N ARG A 371 -10.51 -19.99 -18.95
CA ARG A 371 -11.18 -20.59 -17.79
C ARG A 371 -11.54 -19.55 -16.73
N ASP A 372 -10.56 -18.72 -16.34
CA ASP A 372 -10.71 -17.76 -15.24
C ASP A 372 -10.87 -16.32 -15.78
N TYR A 373 -10.28 -16.03 -16.93
CA TYR A 373 -10.40 -14.76 -17.65
C TYR A 373 -10.35 -14.98 -19.17
N THR A 374 -10.83 -13.99 -19.91
CA THR A 374 -10.61 -13.86 -21.35
C THR A 374 -9.72 -12.68 -21.64
N LYS A 375 -9.00 -12.72 -22.78
CA LYS A 375 -8.13 -11.65 -23.24
C LYS A 375 -8.57 -11.21 -24.64
N ASN A 376 -8.77 -9.90 -24.82
CA ASN A 376 -9.13 -9.34 -26.12
C ASN A 376 -7.86 -9.06 -26.97
N THR A 377 -8.08 -8.57 -28.19
CA THR A 377 -6.98 -8.28 -29.16
C THR A 377 -6.03 -7.17 -28.69
N ASP A 378 -6.49 -6.29 -27.79
CA ASP A 378 -5.68 -5.20 -27.24
C ASP A 378 -4.92 -5.62 -25.97
N GLY A 379 -5.05 -6.89 -25.58
CA GLY A 379 -4.38 -7.44 -24.41
C GLY A 379 -5.08 -7.17 -23.09
N LEU A 380 -6.26 -6.55 -23.11
CA LEU A 380 -7.07 -6.29 -21.91
C LEU A 380 -7.84 -7.55 -21.52
N ILE A 381 -8.01 -7.76 -20.22
CA ILE A 381 -8.70 -8.94 -19.70
C ILE A 381 -10.11 -8.61 -19.15
N SER A 382 -11.00 -9.57 -19.32
CA SER A 382 -12.28 -9.63 -18.61
C SER A 382 -12.34 -10.89 -17.77
N LEU A 383 -12.61 -10.73 -16.48
CA LEU A 383 -12.76 -11.86 -15.55
C LEU A 383 -14.07 -12.59 -15.88
N ILE A 384 -14.02 -13.92 -15.93
CA ILE A 384 -15.20 -14.77 -16.20
C ILE A 384 -16.03 -14.89 -14.92
N ASP A 385 -17.34 -14.62 -15.00
CA ASP A 385 -18.22 -14.77 -13.86
C ASP A 385 -18.35 -16.24 -13.45
N GLY A 386 -18.22 -16.49 -12.12
CA GLY A 386 -18.22 -17.85 -11.59
C GLY A 386 -16.96 -18.65 -11.86
N ALA A 387 -15.87 -18.01 -12.32
CA ALA A 387 -14.57 -18.67 -12.48
C ALA A 387 -14.12 -19.33 -11.18
N PRO A 388 -13.52 -20.53 -11.24
CA PRO A 388 -13.17 -21.31 -10.06
C PRO A 388 -11.95 -20.77 -9.31
N TYR A 389 -11.21 -19.79 -9.87
CA TYR A 389 -10.04 -19.16 -9.25
C TYR A 389 -10.11 -17.63 -9.33
N ARG A 390 -10.34 -16.99 -8.17
CA ARG A 390 -10.46 -15.53 -8.04
C ARG A 390 -9.84 -15.01 -6.75
N PRO A 391 -8.53 -14.95 -6.62
CA PRO A 391 -7.87 -14.48 -5.39
C PRO A 391 -8.16 -13.00 -5.07
N GLY A 392 -8.34 -12.14 -6.08
CA GLY A 392 -8.74 -10.74 -5.90
C GLY A 392 -7.74 -9.85 -5.19
N ASN A 393 -6.51 -10.31 -4.98
CA ASN A 393 -5.46 -9.65 -4.20
C ASN A 393 -4.15 -9.49 -5.00
N ASP A 394 -4.24 -9.15 -6.29
CA ASP A 394 -3.10 -8.91 -7.18
C ASP A 394 -2.06 -7.93 -6.60
N TRP A 395 -2.49 -6.97 -5.79
CA TRP A 395 -1.63 -6.02 -5.08
C TRP A 395 -0.75 -6.62 -3.97
N ALA A 396 -1.02 -7.87 -3.56
CA ALA A 396 -0.31 -8.53 -2.46
C ALA A 396 0.95 -9.29 -2.91
N TYR A 397 1.15 -9.44 -4.21
CA TYR A 397 2.27 -10.21 -4.76
C TYR A 397 3.19 -9.33 -5.60
N GLY A 398 4.48 -9.50 -5.49
CA GLY A 398 5.51 -8.99 -6.38
C GLY A 398 5.26 -7.58 -6.96
N ASN A 399 5.15 -7.48 -8.29
CA ASN A 399 4.99 -6.21 -8.99
C ASN A 399 3.63 -6.12 -9.70
N GLN A 400 2.67 -5.36 -9.12
CA GLN A 400 1.34 -5.15 -9.69
C GLN A 400 1.37 -4.48 -11.07
N PHE A 401 2.44 -3.79 -11.44
CA PHE A 401 2.58 -3.17 -12.76
C PHE A 401 2.81 -4.19 -13.89
N ASN A 402 3.06 -5.46 -13.55
CA ASN A 402 3.05 -6.59 -14.48
C ASN A 402 1.64 -7.14 -14.75
N ALA A 403 0.63 -6.71 -13.98
CA ALA A 403 -0.74 -7.19 -14.12
C ALA A 403 -1.35 -6.78 -15.46
N TYR A 404 -2.12 -7.68 -16.05
CA TYR A 404 -2.95 -7.33 -17.20
C TYR A 404 -3.95 -6.24 -16.82
N GLN A 405 -4.15 -5.29 -17.72
CA GLN A 405 -5.20 -4.30 -17.57
C GLN A 405 -6.58 -4.91 -17.83
N LYS A 406 -7.57 -4.49 -17.04
CA LYS A 406 -8.96 -4.92 -17.21
C LYS A 406 -9.66 -4.08 -18.28
N GLU A 407 -10.59 -4.68 -19.00
CA GLU A 407 -11.46 -3.95 -19.94
C GLU A 407 -12.16 -2.77 -19.26
N GLY A 408 -12.15 -1.62 -19.93
CA GLY A 408 -12.66 -0.35 -19.41
C GLY A 408 -11.62 0.51 -18.72
N ASN A 409 -10.45 -0.03 -18.36
CA ASN A 409 -9.34 0.77 -17.86
C ASN A 409 -8.53 1.37 -19.02
N ASP A 410 -7.82 2.46 -18.73
CA ASP A 410 -6.80 2.98 -19.63
C ASP A 410 -5.67 1.94 -19.79
N PRO A 411 -5.30 1.55 -21.04
CA PRO A 411 -4.19 0.61 -21.28
C PRO A 411 -2.87 1.03 -20.63
N GLU A 412 -2.63 2.34 -20.47
CA GLU A 412 -1.45 2.89 -19.81
C GLU A 412 -1.61 3.12 -18.29
N ALA A 413 -2.67 2.60 -17.66
CA ALA A 413 -2.96 2.87 -16.25
C ALA A 413 -1.79 2.51 -15.33
N TRP A 414 -1.09 1.39 -15.56
CA TRP A 414 0.07 1.01 -14.73
C TRP A 414 1.26 1.95 -14.92
N LYS A 415 1.53 2.40 -16.13
CA LYS A 415 2.57 3.41 -16.40
C LYS A 415 2.24 4.72 -15.68
N LYS A 416 0.99 5.19 -15.79
CA LYS A 416 0.52 6.39 -15.10
C LYS A 416 0.60 6.24 -13.58
N GLN A 417 0.35 5.03 -13.06
CA GLN A 417 0.46 4.74 -11.63
C GLN A 417 1.92 4.76 -11.15
N ASP A 418 2.86 4.20 -11.90
CA ASP A 418 4.28 4.27 -11.56
C ASP A 418 4.79 5.71 -11.60
N GLU A 419 4.42 6.49 -12.63
CA GLU A 419 4.72 7.92 -12.72
C GLU A 419 4.11 8.68 -11.54
N PHE A 420 2.88 8.37 -11.14
CA PHE A 420 2.20 8.98 -10.00
C PHE A 420 2.92 8.67 -8.68
N ASN A 421 3.33 7.41 -8.47
CA ASN A 421 4.12 7.02 -7.31
C ASN A 421 5.44 7.80 -7.23
N ARG A 422 6.13 7.95 -8.35
CA ARG A 422 7.44 8.64 -8.42
C ARG A 422 7.36 10.16 -8.37
N SER A 423 6.20 10.72 -8.67
CA SER A 423 5.95 12.17 -8.58
C SER A 423 5.47 12.62 -7.21
N ALA A 424 5.13 11.69 -6.32
CA ALA A 424 4.62 12.00 -5.00
C ALA A 424 5.71 12.61 -4.11
N GLU A 425 5.29 13.54 -3.27
CA GLU A 425 6.17 14.19 -2.29
C GLU A 425 6.52 13.19 -1.18
N GLU A 426 7.81 12.98 -0.93
CA GLU A 426 8.26 12.08 0.13
C GLU A 426 8.13 12.77 1.49
N SER A 427 7.64 12.02 2.49
CA SER A 427 7.60 12.51 3.88
C SER A 427 8.98 12.85 4.40
N VAL A 428 9.08 13.90 5.22
CA VAL A 428 10.34 14.31 5.87
C VAL A 428 10.92 13.24 6.79
N ILE A 429 10.10 12.27 7.20
CA ILE A 429 10.53 11.11 8.01
C ILE A 429 10.49 9.80 7.21
N LEU A 430 10.57 9.86 5.87
CA LEU A 430 10.57 8.65 5.06
C LEU A 430 11.70 7.70 5.49
N GLY A 431 11.37 6.43 5.74
CA GLY A 431 12.28 5.43 6.30
C GLY A 431 12.25 5.34 7.84
N PHE A 432 11.54 6.22 8.52
CA PHE A 432 11.32 6.11 9.96
C PHE A 432 10.32 5.00 10.28
N SER A 433 10.59 4.22 11.31
CA SER A 433 9.68 3.22 11.87
C SER A 433 9.58 3.41 13.39
N PHE A 434 8.37 3.65 13.87
CA PHE A 434 8.10 3.85 15.29
C PHE A 434 8.17 2.53 16.07
N ASP A 435 8.98 2.48 17.12
CA ASP A 435 8.96 1.39 18.09
C ASP A 435 7.92 1.68 19.18
N SER A 436 6.79 0.97 19.12
CA SER A 436 5.68 1.14 20.07
C SER A 436 5.91 0.45 21.44
N THR A 437 7.00 -0.33 21.59
CA THR A 437 7.27 -1.12 22.81
C THR A 437 7.19 -0.29 24.11
N PRO A 438 7.74 0.94 24.18
CA PRO A 438 7.71 1.75 25.41
C PRO A 438 6.32 2.22 25.84
N VAL A 439 5.35 2.25 24.90
CA VAL A 439 4.02 2.83 25.11
C VAL A 439 2.87 1.91 24.67
N THR A 440 3.13 0.61 24.61
CA THR A 440 2.16 -0.41 24.11
C THR A 440 0.85 -0.38 24.92
N THR A 441 0.92 -0.19 26.25
CA THR A 441 -0.26 -0.13 27.11
C THR A 441 -1.09 1.12 26.84
N GLU A 442 -0.45 2.27 26.71
CA GLU A 442 -1.09 3.54 26.41
C GLU A 442 -1.75 3.50 25.03
N ILE A 443 -1.10 2.92 24.03
CA ILE A 443 -1.67 2.73 22.68
C ILE A 443 -2.94 1.86 22.75
N ALA A 444 -2.91 0.75 23.47
CA ALA A 444 -4.08 -0.11 23.62
C ALA A 444 -5.25 0.61 24.33
N ASN A 445 -4.95 1.37 25.39
CA ASN A 445 -5.96 2.14 26.12
C ASN A 445 -6.56 3.25 25.25
N CYS A 446 -5.73 4.02 24.52
CA CYS A 446 -6.20 5.06 23.61
C CYS A 446 -7.05 4.47 22.47
N SER A 447 -6.63 3.35 21.90
CA SER A 447 -7.37 2.64 20.84
C SER A 447 -8.77 2.22 21.32
N ALA A 448 -8.93 1.78 22.56
CA ALA A 448 -10.24 1.47 23.14
C ALA A 448 -11.14 2.72 23.21
N VAL A 449 -10.59 3.86 23.65
CA VAL A 449 -11.32 5.13 23.68
C VAL A 449 -11.71 5.59 22.30
N VAL A 450 -10.78 5.56 21.33
CA VAL A 450 -11.06 5.93 19.93
C VAL A 450 -12.17 5.06 19.36
N SER A 451 -12.12 3.75 19.60
CA SER A 451 -13.14 2.80 19.12
C SER A 451 -14.54 3.08 19.69
N GLU A 452 -14.63 3.60 20.93
CA GLU A 452 -15.90 3.98 21.56
C GLU A 452 -16.53 5.23 20.92
N TYR A 453 -15.73 6.18 20.44
CA TYR A 453 -16.21 7.52 20.07
C TYR A 453 -16.16 7.82 18.57
N LEU A 454 -15.07 7.45 17.90
CA LEU A 454 -14.70 8.00 16.61
C LEU A 454 -15.77 7.79 15.53
N ARG A 455 -16.28 6.57 15.38
CA ARG A 455 -17.27 6.27 14.36
C ARG A 455 -18.54 7.13 14.53
N SER A 456 -19.01 7.28 15.75
CA SER A 456 -20.17 8.11 16.06
C SER A 456 -19.93 9.60 15.80
N PHE A 457 -18.70 10.09 16.01
CA PHE A 457 -18.33 11.45 15.63
C PHE A 457 -18.31 11.63 14.11
N LEU A 458 -17.74 10.70 13.37
CA LEU A 458 -17.65 10.76 11.90
C LEU A 458 -19.02 10.68 11.21
N TYR A 459 -20.03 10.10 11.88
CA TYR A 459 -21.42 10.14 11.40
C TYR A 459 -22.23 11.30 12.00
N GLY A 460 -21.60 12.17 12.80
CA GLY A 460 -22.23 13.33 13.42
C GLY A 460 -23.31 13.02 14.47
N VAL A 461 -23.33 11.79 14.96
CA VAL A 461 -24.37 11.30 15.92
C VAL A 461 -24.15 11.87 17.31
N ARG A 462 -22.89 11.93 17.75
CA ARG A 462 -22.56 12.45 19.09
C ARG A 462 -22.61 13.96 19.15
N ASP A 463 -22.99 14.46 20.29
CA ASP A 463 -22.95 15.88 20.61
C ASP A 463 -21.52 16.34 20.89
N LEU A 464 -21.04 17.33 20.14
CA LEU A 464 -19.66 17.80 20.26
C LEU A 464 -19.43 18.67 21.49
N ASP A 465 -20.46 19.37 22.02
CA ASP A 465 -20.28 20.25 23.15
C ASP A 465 -20.03 19.46 24.45
N THR A 466 -20.61 18.26 24.53
CA THR A 466 -20.51 17.38 25.72
C THR A 466 -19.54 16.24 25.50
N ASP A 467 -19.70 15.48 24.42
CA ASP A 467 -18.98 14.20 24.19
C ASP A 467 -17.55 14.39 23.77
N TYR A 468 -17.24 15.49 23.04
CA TYR A 468 -15.89 15.73 22.58
C TYR A 468 -14.92 16.03 23.72
N ASN A 469 -15.35 16.81 24.71
CA ASN A 469 -14.53 17.08 25.90
C ASN A 469 -14.32 15.80 26.72
N GLN A 470 -15.35 14.97 26.86
CA GLN A 470 -15.23 13.67 27.54
C GLN A 470 -14.28 12.72 26.80
N PHE A 471 -14.34 12.71 25.49
CA PHE A 471 -13.41 11.94 24.66
C PHE A 471 -11.97 12.37 24.91
N LEU A 472 -11.67 13.66 24.86
CA LEU A 472 -10.33 14.19 25.09
C LEU A 472 -9.83 13.90 26.53
N GLU A 473 -10.68 14.04 27.53
CA GLU A 473 -10.34 13.69 28.92
C GLU A 473 -10.01 12.19 29.04
N LYS A 474 -10.82 11.32 28.44
CA LYS A 474 -10.55 9.88 28.43
C LYS A 474 -9.24 9.55 27.71
N MET A 475 -8.94 10.22 26.59
CA MET A 475 -7.69 10.06 25.84
C MET A 475 -6.47 10.49 26.67
N GLU A 476 -6.58 11.62 27.41
CA GLU A 476 -5.52 12.07 28.31
C GLU A 476 -5.27 11.05 29.43
N ASN A 477 -6.33 10.58 30.07
CA ASN A 477 -6.26 9.54 31.11
C ASN A 477 -5.74 8.20 30.58
N ALA A 478 -5.97 7.88 29.31
CA ALA A 478 -5.45 6.70 28.63
C ALA A 478 -3.95 6.78 28.30
N GLY A 479 -3.35 7.98 28.41
CA GLY A 479 -1.91 8.18 28.24
C GLY A 479 -1.49 8.74 26.88
N MET A 480 -2.38 9.43 26.15
CA MET A 480 -2.06 9.97 24.82
C MET A 480 -0.81 10.85 24.79
N ASN A 481 -0.59 11.67 25.84
CA ASN A 481 0.57 12.56 25.91
C ASN A 481 1.91 11.78 25.94
N LYS A 482 1.95 10.63 26.62
CA LYS A 482 3.14 9.75 26.65
C LYS A 482 3.44 9.17 25.26
N ILE A 483 2.40 8.84 24.49
CA ILE A 483 2.57 8.34 23.12
C ILE A 483 3.19 9.43 22.24
N ILE A 484 2.65 10.67 22.33
CA ILE A 484 3.13 11.83 21.56
C ILE A 484 4.59 12.14 21.91
N GLU A 485 4.92 12.16 23.20
CA GLU A 485 6.28 12.41 23.70
C GLU A 485 7.28 11.34 23.18
N GLU A 486 6.89 10.06 23.23
CA GLU A 486 7.76 8.97 22.76
C GLU A 486 7.92 9.01 21.24
N LYS A 487 6.85 9.32 20.47
CA LYS A 487 6.94 9.52 19.02
C LYS A 487 7.92 10.66 18.69
N GLN A 488 7.78 11.83 19.31
CA GLN A 488 8.68 12.97 19.10
C GLN A 488 10.12 12.62 19.43
N LYS A 489 10.37 11.98 20.56
CA LYS A 489 11.70 11.55 20.98
C LYS A 489 12.37 10.64 19.96
N GLN A 490 11.63 9.69 19.39
CA GLN A 490 12.17 8.76 18.39
C GLN A 490 12.41 9.45 17.04
N ILE A 491 11.53 10.35 16.61
CA ILE A 491 11.70 11.18 15.41
C ILE A 491 12.94 12.08 15.54
N ASP A 492 13.09 12.75 16.69
CA ASP A 492 14.27 13.60 16.96
C ASP A 492 15.56 12.80 16.90
N ALA A 493 15.55 11.57 17.39
CA ALA A 493 16.71 10.67 17.31
C ALA A 493 16.99 10.22 15.86
N TYR A 494 15.95 10.00 15.06
CA TYR A 494 16.06 9.63 13.65
C TYR A 494 16.64 10.76 12.79
N LEU A 495 16.12 11.97 12.96
CA LEU A 495 16.54 13.14 12.18
C LEU A 495 17.95 13.65 12.52
N LYS A 496 18.50 13.30 13.70
CA LYS A 496 19.87 13.67 14.11
C LYS A 496 20.94 12.72 13.56
N LYS A 497 20.55 11.63 12.92
CA LYS A 497 21.47 10.66 12.28
C LYS A 497 21.88 11.12 10.88
#